data_3823e0ff6b2918f5cddfe34d0158b6ec
#
_entry.id   3823e0ff6b2918f5cddfe34d0158b6ec
#
_cell.length_a   1.000
_cell.length_b   1.000
_cell.length_c   1.000
_cell.angle_alpha   90.00
_cell.angle_beta   90.00
_cell.angle_gamma   90.00
#
_symmetry.space_group_name_H-M   'P 1'
#
loop_
_entity.id
_entity.type
_entity.pdbx_description
1 polymer ?
#
loop_
_entity_poly.entity_id
_entity_poly.type
_entity_poly.pdbx_seq_one_letter_code
_entity_poly.pdbx_strand_id
1 'polypeptide(L)'
;MRVYVPLGSELISAEGHTYEFPESPLDYDALGFKRDKTVTAIESTERIDEESGTRISEESGKTVFGNWVYVSPQEEVTVEYRYKLPFKLAPGGDTVGTSSYSLLIQKQAGTPGAAVAVEVSYPESFQPIWQTGRNLVPYEHTFRLNEKLVTDLFLGVAFDKP
;
A
#
# COMPACT_ATOMS: atom_id res chain seq x y z
N MET A 1 4.91 10.60 3.34
CA MET A 1 3.92 9.60 2.89
C MET A 1 4.33 8.23 3.38
N ARG A 2 3.39 7.37 3.81
CA ARG A 2 3.65 5.98 4.21
C ARG A 2 2.62 5.06 3.56
N VAL A 3 3.07 3.98 2.96
CA VAL A 3 2.22 2.95 2.33
C VAL A 3 2.39 1.65 3.11
N TYR A 4 1.31 1.18 3.71
CA TYR A 4 1.27 -0.05 4.51
C TYR A 4 0.78 -1.21 3.66
N VAL A 5 1.62 -2.22 3.51
CA VAL A 5 1.34 -3.40 2.68
C VAL A 5 1.50 -4.69 3.52
N PRO A 6 1.00 -5.84 3.08
CA PRO A 6 1.21 -7.10 3.78
C PRO A 6 2.68 -7.34 4.15
N LEU A 7 2.93 -7.84 5.36
CA LEU A 7 4.27 -8.14 5.84
C LEU A 7 5.01 -9.08 4.87
N GLY A 8 6.24 -8.71 4.50
CA GLY A 8 7.05 -9.45 3.53
C GLY A 8 6.81 -9.04 2.07
N SER A 9 6.03 -7.97 1.82
CA SER A 9 5.95 -7.40 0.47
C SER A 9 7.29 -6.80 0.04
N GLU A 10 7.65 -6.99 -1.23
CA GLU A 10 8.91 -6.55 -1.82
C GLU A 10 8.69 -5.31 -2.69
N LEU A 11 9.41 -4.22 -2.43
CA LEU A 11 9.40 -3.03 -3.30
C LEU A 11 10.06 -3.38 -4.64
N ILE A 12 9.43 -2.98 -5.74
CA ILE A 12 9.98 -3.10 -7.11
C ILE A 12 10.46 -1.73 -7.58
N SER A 13 9.65 -0.68 -7.38
CA SER A 13 10.04 0.71 -7.68
C SER A 13 9.21 1.70 -6.87
N ALA A 14 9.77 2.89 -6.65
CA ALA A 14 9.08 4.04 -6.12
C ALA A 14 9.57 5.30 -6.84
N GLU A 15 8.65 6.10 -7.36
CA GLU A 15 8.93 7.27 -8.18
C GLU A 15 8.09 8.47 -7.77
N GLY A 16 8.50 9.68 -8.15
CA GLY A 16 7.74 10.91 -7.95
C GLY A 16 7.79 11.48 -6.54
N HIS A 17 8.56 10.90 -5.63
CA HIS A 17 8.78 11.42 -4.29
C HIS A 17 10.03 12.32 -4.24
N THR A 18 10.23 13.00 -3.11
CA THR A 18 11.40 13.84 -2.85
C THR A 18 12.54 12.99 -2.31
N TYR A 19 13.67 12.97 -2.99
CA TYR A 19 14.81 12.11 -2.64
C TYR A 19 15.61 12.65 -1.44
N GLU A 20 15.61 13.96 -1.21
CA GLU A 20 16.34 14.56 -0.10
C GLU A 20 15.48 14.55 1.17
N PHE A 21 16.03 13.96 2.23
CA PHE A 21 15.43 14.03 3.56
C PHE A 21 15.89 15.31 4.24
N PRO A 22 14.97 16.10 4.83
CA PRO A 22 15.39 17.19 5.68
C PRO A 22 16.08 16.61 6.93
N GLU A 23 17.35 16.93 7.08
CA GLU A 23 18.05 16.67 8.34
C GLU A 23 17.44 17.53 9.46
N SER A 24 17.33 16.95 10.65
CA SER A 24 16.92 17.75 11.80
C SER A 24 18.04 18.75 12.13
N PRO A 25 17.74 20.05 12.22
CA PRO A 25 18.74 21.05 12.62
C PRO A 25 19.12 20.93 14.12
N LEU A 26 18.44 20.06 14.85
CA LEU A 26 18.63 19.87 16.30
C LEU A 26 19.24 18.51 16.59
N ASP A 27 20.31 18.50 17.36
CA ASP A 27 20.85 17.31 17.98
C ASP A 27 20.02 16.99 19.24
N TYR A 28 19.02 16.12 19.07
CA TYR A 28 18.12 15.75 20.16
C TYR A 28 18.82 15.01 21.30
N ASP A 29 19.86 14.23 20.99
CA ASP A 29 20.61 13.50 22.02
C ASP A 29 21.45 14.48 22.87
N ALA A 30 22.09 15.49 22.26
CA ALA A 30 22.80 16.55 22.98
C ALA A 30 21.84 17.44 23.83
N LEU A 31 20.58 17.56 23.43
CA LEU A 31 19.55 18.28 24.18
C LEU A 31 18.93 17.43 25.30
N GLY A 32 19.37 16.18 25.47
CA GLY A 32 18.89 15.29 26.54
C GLY A 32 17.50 14.68 26.33
N PHE A 33 16.98 14.70 25.09
CA PHE A 33 15.72 14.02 24.77
C PHE A 33 15.93 12.50 24.83
N LYS A 34 14.97 11.81 25.41
CA LYS A 34 14.97 10.33 25.45
C LYS A 34 14.21 9.80 24.25
N ARG A 35 14.82 8.88 23.53
CA ARG A 35 14.16 8.18 22.43
C ARG A 35 13.01 7.32 22.96
N ASP A 36 11.86 7.36 22.27
CA ASP A 36 10.75 6.46 22.53
C ASP A 36 11.12 5.04 22.10
N LYS A 37 10.84 4.04 22.98
CA LYS A 37 11.19 2.65 22.73
C LYS A 37 10.48 2.04 21.54
N THR A 38 9.21 2.44 21.30
CA THR A 38 8.41 1.94 20.18
C THR A 38 8.97 2.48 18.87
N VAL A 39 9.28 3.78 18.81
CA VAL A 39 9.91 4.40 17.65
C VAL A 39 11.27 3.75 17.35
N THR A 40 12.10 3.59 18.38
CA THR A 40 13.41 2.92 18.23
C THR A 40 13.27 1.48 17.70
N ALA A 41 12.26 0.73 18.16
CA ALA A 41 12.02 -0.61 17.65
C ALA A 41 11.63 -0.61 16.16
N ILE A 42 10.81 0.34 15.72
CA ILE A 42 10.44 0.50 14.31
C ILE A 42 11.67 0.89 13.48
N GLU A 43 12.41 1.90 13.94
CA GLU A 43 13.64 2.36 13.26
C GLU A 43 14.70 1.27 13.15
N SER A 44 14.77 0.34 14.10
CA SER A 44 15.72 -0.78 14.07
C SER A 44 15.46 -1.78 12.94
N THR A 45 14.25 -1.79 12.37
CA THR A 45 13.89 -2.61 11.21
C THR A 45 14.08 -1.87 9.88
N GLU A 46 14.39 -0.57 9.95
CA GLU A 46 14.47 0.29 8.77
C GLU A 46 15.68 -0.05 7.91
N ARG A 47 15.43 -0.17 6.62
CA ARG A 47 16.44 -0.21 5.56
C ARG A 47 16.07 0.78 4.47
N ILE A 48 17.06 1.29 3.78
CA ILE A 48 16.86 2.21 2.65
C ILE A 48 17.07 1.43 1.36
N ASP A 49 16.11 1.54 0.46
CA ASP A 49 16.26 1.04 -0.90
C ASP A 49 17.23 1.95 -1.66
N GLU A 50 18.35 1.40 -2.14
CA GLU A 50 19.45 2.20 -2.71
C GLU A 50 19.05 2.89 -4.02
N GLU A 51 18.12 2.32 -4.79
CA GLU A 51 17.70 2.85 -6.08
C GLU A 51 16.74 4.03 -5.92
N SER A 52 15.74 3.89 -5.06
CA SER A 52 14.68 4.89 -4.89
C SER A 52 14.86 5.78 -3.64
N GLY A 53 15.73 5.42 -2.70
CA GLY A 53 15.83 6.10 -1.41
C GLY A 53 14.64 5.85 -0.47
N THR A 54 13.76 4.92 -0.84
CA THR A 54 12.58 4.58 -0.03
C THR A 54 13.00 3.92 1.28
N ARG A 55 12.48 4.41 2.38
CA ARG A 55 12.62 3.77 3.69
C ARG A 55 11.65 2.61 3.80
N ILE A 56 12.17 1.43 4.09
CA ILE A 56 11.40 0.21 4.24
C ILE A 56 11.55 -0.26 5.68
N SER A 57 10.44 -0.34 6.41
CA SER A 57 10.41 -0.78 7.81
C SER A 57 9.27 -1.75 8.07
N GLU A 58 9.24 -2.32 9.27
CA GLU A 58 8.13 -3.14 9.74
C GLU A 58 7.41 -2.42 10.88
N GLU A 59 6.11 -2.24 10.72
CA GLU A 59 5.25 -1.60 11.71
C GLU A 59 3.88 -2.28 11.77
N SER A 60 3.41 -2.60 12.95
CA SER A 60 2.07 -3.19 13.17
C SER A 60 1.79 -4.44 12.32
N GLY A 61 2.81 -5.30 12.12
CA GLY A 61 2.69 -6.51 11.30
C GLY A 61 2.52 -6.23 9.80
N LYS A 62 3.01 -5.10 9.33
CA LYS A 62 3.01 -4.68 7.93
C LYS A 62 4.42 -4.32 7.49
N THR A 63 4.71 -4.49 6.21
CA THR A 63 5.82 -3.79 5.57
C THR A 63 5.37 -2.37 5.24
N VAL A 64 6.24 -1.39 5.47
CA VAL A 64 5.93 0.03 5.25
C VAL A 64 6.94 0.62 4.30
N PHE A 65 6.45 1.25 3.23
CA PHE A 65 7.26 2.06 2.32
C PHE A 65 7.06 3.53 2.67
N GLY A 66 8.14 4.22 3.03
CA GLY A 66 8.11 5.60 3.51
C GLY A 66 8.96 6.52 2.66
N ASN A 67 8.36 7.61 2.18
CA ASN A 67 9.05 8.66 1.42
C ASN A 67 8.57 10.05 1.86
N TRP A 68 9.43 11.03 1.71
CA TRP A 68 9.05 12.44 1.76
C TRP A 68 8.47 12.88 0.41
N VAL A 69 7.47 13.74 0.47
CA VAL A 69 6.85 14.35 -0.72
C VAL A 69 6.61 15.81 -0.41
N TYR A 70 7.34 16.68 -1.08
CA TYR A 70 7.15 18.12 -1.02
C TYR A 70 6.34 18.57 -2.23
N VAL A 71 5.34 19.37 -2.00
CA VAL A 71 4.47 19.92 -3.03
C VAL A 71 4.36 21.42 -2.79
N SER A 72 4.82 22.23 -3.74
CA SER A 72 4.71 23.67 -3.67
C SER A 72 3.28 24.16 -3.95
N PRO A 73 2.90 25.38 -3.54
CA PRO A 73 1.60 25.93 -3.88
C PRO A 73 1.35 25.90 -5.40
N GLN A 74 0.18 25.41 -5.81
CA GLN A 74 -0.25 25.25 -7.22
C GLN A 74 0.53 24.16 -8.01
N GLU A 75 1.33 23.34 -7.33
CA GLU A 75 2.01 22.20 -7.91
C GLU A 75 1.20 20.91 -7.69
N GLU A 76 1.31 19.99 -8.64
CA GLU A 76 0.74 18.66 -8.55
C GLU A 76 1.86 17.63 -8.69
N VAL A 77 1.88 16.63 -7.81
CA VAL A 77 2.89 15.57 -7.82
C VAL A 77 2.20 14.22 -7.85
N THR A 78 2.64 13.35 -8.75
CA THR A 78 2.23 11.95 -8.80
C THR A 78 3.30 11.09 -8.18
N VAL A 79 2.93 10.28 -7.18
CA VAL A 79 3.83 9.31 -6.55
C VAL A 79 3.35 7.91 -6.90
N GLU A 80 4.25 7.09 -7.44
CA GLU A 80 3.97 5.72 -7.83
C GLU A 80 4.79 4.74 -7.00
N TYR A 81 4.15 3.67 -6.51
CA TYR A 81 4.80 2.52 -5.89
C TYR A 81 4.41 1.25 -6.63
N ARG A 82 5.42 0.48 -7.01
CA ARG A 82 5.25 -0.89 -7.51
C ARG A 82 5.85 -1.86 -6.51
N TYR A 83 5.08 -2.86 -6.13
CA TYR A 83 5.53 -3.85 -5.17
C TYR A 83 4.89 -5.21 -5.44
N LYS A 84 5.56 -6.26 -4.97
CA LYS A 84 5.09 -7.64 -5.05
C LYS A 84 4.55 -8.05 -3.68
N LEU A 85 3.36 -8.62 -3.67
CA LEU A 85 2.76 -9.19 -2.47
C LEU A 85 3.48 -10.49 -2.07
N PRO A 86 3.55 -10.82 -0.76
CA PRO A 86 4.26 -12.02 -0.27
C PRO A 86 3.48 -13.32 -0.54
N PHE A 87 2.37 -13.25 -1.23
CA PHE A 87 1.51 -14.40 -1.56
C PHE A 87 1.08 -14.36 -3.02
N LYS A 88 0.66 -15.52 -3.51
CA LYS A 88 0.02 -15.67 -4.82
C LYS A 88 -1.33 -16.31 -4.66
N LEU A 89 -2.28 -15.87 -5.45
CA LEU A 89 -3.55 -16.59 -5.60
C LEU A 89 -3.33 -17.81 -6.48
N ALA A 90 -3.78 -18.97 -6.04
CA ALA A 90 -3.65 -20.24 -6.76
C ALA A 90 -5.00 -20.98 -6.71
N PRO A 91 -6.03 -20.51 -7.44
CA PRO A 91 -7.31 -21.22 -7.50
C PRO A 91 -7.10 -22.59 -8.12
N GLY A 92 -7.80 -23.61 -7.61
CA GLY A 92 -7.74 -24.99 -8.12
C GLY A 92 -6.40 -25.71 -7.92
N GLY A 93 -5.65 -25.41 -6.85
CA GLY A 93 -4.54 -26.23 -6.38
C GLY A 93 -5.00 -27.63 -5.91
N ASP A 94 -4.06 -28.47 -5.44
CA ASP A 94 -4.32 -29.87 -4.99
C ASP A 94 -5.40 -30.00 -3.88
N THR A 95 -5.78 -28.92 -3.26
CA THR A 95 -6.95 -28.83 -2.39
C THR A 95 -8.03 -28.04 -3.12
N VAL A 96 -9.21 -28.63 -3.28
CA VAL A 96 -10.42 -27.94 -3.74
C VAL A 96 -10.60 -26.67 -2.92
N GLY A 97 -10.19 -25.52 -3.45
CA GLY A 97 -10.14 -24.28 -2.69
C GLY A 97 -10.24 -23.05 -3.57
N THR A 98 -11.16 -22.19 -3.21
CA THR A 98 -11.23 -20.82 -3.72
C THR A 98 -10.05 -19.99 -3.21
N SER A 99 -9.45 -19.20 -4.08
CA SER A 99 -8.51 -18.17 -3.67
C SER A 99 -9.19 -16.82 -3.65
N SER A 100 -8.95 -16.03 -2.61
CA SER A 100 -9.57 -14.70 -2.47
C SER A 100 -8.52 -13.60 -2.35
N TYR A 101 -8.88 -12.45 -2.88
CA TYR A 101 -8.17 -11.19 -2.70
C TYR A 101 -9.09 -10.17 -2.05
N SER A 102 -8.57 -9.41 -1.10
CA SER A 102 -9.30 -8.29 -0.51
C SER A 102 -8.40 -7.08 -0.34
N LEU A 103 -9.00 -5.91 -0.45
CA LEU A 103 -8.34 -4.62 -0.27
C LEU A 103 -9.21 -3.74 0.63
N LEU A 104 -8.58 -3.18 1.66
CA LEU A 104 -9.14 -2.13 2.50
C LEU A 104 -8.38 -0.83 2.26
N ILE A 105 -9.08 0.20 1.84
CA ILE A 105 -8.55 1.56 1.72
C ILE A 105 -9.13 2.38 2.86
N GLN A 106 -8.27 2.75 3.82
CA GLN A 106 -8.68 3.51 4.97
C GLN A 106 -8.72 5.01 4.65
N LYS A 107 -9.82 5.65 5.05
CA LYS A 107 -9.95 7.10 4.95
C LYS A 107 -9.16 7.78 6.05
N GLN A 108 -8.26 8.66 5.67
CA GLN A 108 -7.57 9.50 6.64
C GLN A 108 -8.54 10.50 7.27
N ALA A 109 -8.51 10.60 8.61
CA ALA A 109 -9.30 11.58 9.33
C ALA A 109 -8.96 13.02 8.90
N GLY A 110 -9.96 13.89 8.87
CA GLY A 110 -9.79 15.31 8.53
C GLY A 110 -9.68 15.62 7.02
N THR A 111 -9.57 14.63 6.14
CA THR A 111 -9.55 14.88 4.70
C THR A 111 -10.97 14.99 4.12
N PRO A 112 -11.19 15.83 3.08
CA PRO A 112 -12.51 15.98 2.46
C PRO A 112 -12.95 14.76 1.63
N GLY A 113 -12.12 13.73 1.54
CA GLY A 113 -12.31 12.53 0.73
C GLY A 113 -11.59 12.64 -0.62
N ALA A 114 -10.65 11.72 -0.85
CA ALA A 114 -9.94 11.59 -2.12
C ALA A 114 -10.78 10.87 -3.16
N ALA A 115 -10.56 11.16 -4.44
CA ALA A 115 -11.01 10.29 -5.51
C ALA A 115 -10.16 9.02 -5.52
N VAL A 116 -10.80 7.85 -5.54
CA VAL A 116 -10.15 6.55 -5.57
C VAL A 116 -10.61 5.79 -6.80
N ALA A 117 -9.65 5.33 -7.60
CA ALA A 117 -9.87 4.38 -8.68
C ALA A 117 -9.10 3.09 -8.34
N VAL A 118 -9.78 1.95 -8.41
CA VAL A 118 -9.17 0.63 -8.22
C VAL A 118 -9.44 -0.22 -9.44
N GLU A 119 -8.42 -0.91 -9.90
CA GLU A 119 -8.52 -1.95 -10.91
C GLU A 119 -7.85 -3.22 -10.39
N VAL A 120 -8.59 -4.33 -10.40
CA VAL A 120 -8.09 -5.66 -10.04
C VAL A 120 -8.14 -6.53 -11.28
N SER A 121 -7.00 -6.71 -11.92
CA SER A 121 -6.87 -7.58 -13.11
C SER A 121 -6.51 -9.00 -12.69
N TYR A 122 -7.05 -9.97 -13.41
CA TYR A 122 -6.80 -11.39 -13.17
C TYR A 122 -6.63 -12.17 -14.49
N PRO A 123 -5.87 -13.29 -14.47
CA PRO A 123 -5.67 -14.12 -15.66
C PRO A 123 -6.97 -14.75 -16.16
N GLU A 124 -7.08 -15.00 -17.47
CA GLU A 124 -8.21 -15.72 -18.09
C GLU A 124 -8.47 -17.10 -17.47
N SER A 125 -7.44 -17.73 -16.93
CA SER A 125 -7.53 -19.02 -16.25
C SER A 125 -8.23 -18.95 -14.87
N PHE A 126 -8.59 -17.75 -14.40
CA PHE A 126 -9.29 -17.55 -13.11
C PHE A 126 -10.77 -17.28 -13.39
N GLN A 127 -11.64 -17.99 -12.71
CA GLN A 127 -13.09 -17.75 -12.77
C GLN A 127 -13.55 -17.03 -11.51
N PRO A 128 -14.02 -15.77 -11.60
CA PRO A 128 -14.59 -15.10 -10.44
C PRO A 128 -15.90 -15.76 -10.05
N ILE A 129 -16.02 -16.17 -8.78
CA ILE A 129 -17.20 -16.84 -8.22
C ILE A 129 -17.92 -15.97 -7.19
N TRP A 130 -17.28 -14.95 -6.68
CA TRP A 130 -17.85 -14.03 -5.71
C TRP A 130 -17.12 -12.68 -5.72
N GLN A 131 -17.88 -11.63 -5.50
CA GLN A 131 -17.34 -10.28 -5.32
C GLN A 131 -18.15 -9.50 -4.29
N THR A 132 -17.49 -8.57 -3.61
CA THR A 132 -18.11 -7.58 -2.73
C THR A 132 -17.36 -6.26 -2.83
N GLY A 133 -18.07 -5.17 -2.63
CA GLY A 133 -17.56 -3.81 -2.68
C GLY A 133 -18.61 -2.88 -3.25
N ARG A 134 -18.75 -1.68 -2.66
CA ARG A 134 -19.64 -0.65 -3.23
C ARG A 134 -19.14 -0.27 -4.62
N ASN A 135 -20.03 -0.28 -5.62
CA ASN A 135 -19.72 0.08 -7.01
C ASN A 135 -18.56 -0.67 -7.66
N LEU A 136 -18.25 -1.88 -7.19
CA LEU A 136 -17.30 -2.78 -7.84
C LEU A 136 -17.99 -3.43 -9.04
N VAL A 137 -17.52 -3.09 -10.26
CA VAL A 137 -18.12 -3.52 -11.52
C VAL A 137 -17.15 -4.44 -12.26
N PRO A 138 -17.60 -5.64 -12.70
CA PRO A 138 -16.79 -6.50 -13.57
C PRO A 138 -16.71 -5.88 -15.00
N TYR A 139 -15.51 -5.98 -15.59
CA TYR A 139 -15.25 -5.59 -16.96
C TYR A 139 -14.17 -6.50 -17.56
N GLU A 140 -14.54 -7.38 -18.51
CA GLU A 140 -13.64 -8.39 -19.07
C GLU A 140 -12.95 -9.21 -17.95
N HIS A 141 -11.61 -9.22 -17.91
CA HIS A 141 -10.78 -9.88 -16.88
C HIS A 141 -10.33 -8.89 -15.80
N THR A 142 -11.14 -7.89 -15.49
CA THR A 142 -10.88 -6.90 -14.45
C THR A 142 -12.11 -6.63 -13.60
N PHE A 143 -11.89 -6.18 -12.37
CA PHE A 143 -12.90 -5.50 -11.57
C PHE A 143 -12.47 -4.05 -11.41
N ARG A 144 -13.38 -3.12 -11.66
CA ARG A 144 -13.15 -1.67 -11.57
C ARG A 144 -14.05 -1.04 -10.54
N LEU A 145 -13.49 -0.09 -9.81
CA LEU A 145 -14.22 0.72 -8.85
C LEU A 145 -13.72 2.15 -8.95
N ASN A 146 -14.66 3.10 -8.99
CA ASN A 146 -14.38 4.54 -8.92
C ASN A 146 -15.28 5.15 -7.85
N GLU A 147 -14.69 5.69 -6.79
CA GLU A 147 -15.41 6.19 -5.63
C GLU A 147 -14.75 7.43 -5.03
N LYS A 148 -15.53 8.20 -4.30
CA LYS A 148 -15.01 9.21 -3.39
C LYS A 148 -14.84 8.59 -1.99
N LEU A 149 -13.63 8.59 -1.47
CA LEU A 149 -13.26 8.00 -0.17
C LEU A 149 -13.79 8.90 0.98
N VAL A 150 -15.07 8.81 1.28
CA VAL A 150 -15.71 9.55 2.39
C VAL A 150 -15.74 8.74 3.70
N THR A 151 -15.65 7.42 3.58
CA THR A 151 -15.48 6.44 4.67
C THR A 151 -14.49 5.40 4.18
N ASP A 152 -14.06 4.47 5.03
CA ASP A 152 -13.26 3.34 4.62
C ASP A 152 -13.95 2.57 3.49
N LEU A 153 -13.16 2.11 2.53
CA LEU A 153 -13.59 1.38 1.36
C LEU A 153 -13.02 -0.03 1.41
N PHE A 154 -13.89 -1.03 1.38
CA PHE A 154 -13.51 -2.43 1.30
C PHE A 154 -13.99 -3.03 -0.02
N LEU A 155 -13.14 -3.82 -0.64
CA LEU A 155 -13.51 -4.70 -1.74
C LEU A 155 -12.92 -6.09 -1.54
N GLY A 156 -13.59 -7.09 -2.09
CA GLY A 156 -13.15 -8.49 -2.09
C GLY A 156 -13.61 -9.21 -3.33
N VAL A 157 -12.78 -10.10 -3.83
CA VAL A 157 -13.07 -10.99 -4.96
C VAL A 157 -12.56 -12.39 -4.63
N ALA A 158 -13.31 -13.41 -5.04
CA ALA A 158 -12.92 -14.79 -4.91
C ALA A 158 -12.94 -15.47 -6.27
N PHE A 159 -11.95 -16.31 -6.50
CA PHE A 159 -11.72 -17.00 -7.75
C PHE A 159 -11.71 -18.52 -7.53
N ASP A 160 -12.21 -19.23 -8.54
CA ASP A 160 -11.98 -20.63 -8.74
C ASP A 160 -11.19 -20.84 -10.04
N LYS A 161 -10.74 -22.06 -10.27
CA LYS A 161 -10.19 -22.51 -11.55
C LYS A 161 -11.21 -23.45 -12.16
N PRO A 162 -11.62 -23.20 -13.41
CA PRO A 162 -12.53 -24.12 -14.12
C PRO A 162 -11.94 -25.49 -14.35
#